data_f09b8a624d9da974fbf388c3e0eb9315
#
_entry.id   f09b8a624d9da974fbf388c3e0eb9315
#
_cell.length_a   1.000
_cell.length_b   1.000
_cell.length_c   1.000
_cell.angle_alpha   90.00
_cell.angle_beta   90.00
_cell.angle_gamma   90.00
#
_symmetry.space_group_name_H-M   'P 1'
#
loop_
_entity.id
_entity.type
_entity.pdbx_description
1 polymer ?
#
loop_
_entity_poly.entity_id
_entity_poly.type
_entity_poly.pdbx_seq_one_letter_code
_entity_poly.pdbx_strand_id
1 'polypeptide(L)'
;MAFCKIEPPTSGTGNATVRIISQKNTSTTSRSQSFTIVSGTGIRRTITVNQEGAKSLPLEWLINPIPSKNFKRGTISVSAVVSLKNVPNAQFGKPLSLTNSIYSVNGEESGETYDITTWGFSLSSTIASVQTNADGGNTVTASITLSLDRPQAYEAAIGDTAYSTDEYGPYSSFIVSIGVQGMDGNYGYVDWDITVYQEALNRVTSGEITLSPEVGSMGIEDSCTFDVTYSDIIPDTIHFVPGPEMENSEGAVYLDTWTPPSGSDPASGSFSFTIASNSEATTESYSFNVTGDDVEGTTYTASGSVDIA
;
A
#
# COMPACT_ATOMS: atom_id res chain seq x y z
N MET A 1 -17.11 31.33 -19.89
CA MET A 1 -16.23 32.36 -19.25
C MET A 1 -15.25 32.89 -20.28
N ALA A 2 -14.93 34.21 -20.21
CA ALA A 2 -13.90 34.79 -21.08
C ALA A 2 -12.53 34.19 -20.68
N PHE A 3 -11.77 33.66 -21.64
CA PHE A 3 -10.44 33.11 -21.41
C PHE A 3 -9.30 34.06 -21.73
N CYS A 4 -9.60 35.17 -22.39
CA CYS A 4 -8.67 36.25 -22.67
C CYS A 4 -9.16 37.55 -22.05
N LYS A 5 -8.23 38.43 -21.68
CA LYS A 5 -8.48 39.77 -21.25
C LYS A 5 -7.48 40.73 -21.90
N ILE A 6 -7.92 41.97 -22.11
CA ILE A 6 -7.04 43.06 -22.51
C ILE A 6 -6.36 43.58 -21.24
N GLU A 7 -5.02 43.65 -21.30
CA GLU A 7 -4.23 44.26 -20.23
C GLU A 7 -4.29 45.79 -20.29
N PRO A 8 -4.44 46.48 -19.17
CA PRO A 8 -4.40 47.95 -19.15
C PRO A 8 -3.06 48.50 -19.70
N PRO A 9 -3.09 49.66 -20.36
CA PRO A 9 -4.25 50.53 -20.58
C PRO A 9 -5.16 50.01 -21.70
N THR A 10 -6.49 50.07 -21.46
CA THR A 10 -7.51 49.64 -22.43
C THR A 10 -7.89 50.75 -23.42
N SER A 11 -7.26 51.91 -23.33
CA SER A 11 -7.40 53.07 -24.22
C SER A 11 -6.04 53.76 -24.38
N GLY A 12 -5.85 54.48 -25.50
CA GLY A 12 -4.65 55.27 -25.79
C GLY A 12 -4.87 56.22 -26.94
N THR A 13 -3.92 57.14 -27.17
CA THR A 13 -3.93 58.10 -28.28
C THR A 13 -2.73 57.84 -29.20
N GLY A 14 -2.92 58.05 -30.52
CA GLY A 14 -1.88 57.77 -31.50
C GLY A 14 -1.66 56.29 -31.76
N ASN A 15 -0.41 55.83 -31.96
CA ASN A 15 -0.04 54.43 -32.14
C ASN A 15 0.02 53.77 -30.75
N ALA A 16 -0.97 52.93 -30.43
CA ALA A 16 -1.02 52.19 -29.18
C ALA A 16 -0.84 50.70 -29.39
N THR A 17 -0.13 50.03 -28.46
CA THR A 17 -0.03 48.59 -28.42
C THR A 17 -1.07 48.04 -27.44
N VAL A 18 -1.86 47.08 -27.91
CA VAL A 18 -2.82 46.36 -27.08
C VAL A 18 -2.26 45.01 -26.75
N ARG A 19 -2.13 44.72 -25.47
CA ARG A 19 -1.68 43.40 -24.99
C ARG A 19 -2.87 42.56 -24.56
N ILE A 20 -2.96 41.37 -25.12
CA ILE A 20 -3.99 40.38 -24.76
C ILE A 20 -3.33 39.24 -24.00
N ILE A 21 -3.84 38.97 -22.79
CA ILE A 21 -3.41 37.84 -21.96
C ILE A 21 -4.47 36.75 -22.05
N SER A 22 -4.05 35.52 -22.33
CA SER A 22 -4.95 34.37 -22.37
C SER A 22 -4.63 33.36 -21.24
N GLN A 23 -5.66 32.74 -20.71
CA GLN A 23 -5.51 31.56 -19.83
C GLN A 23 -5.29 30.32 -20.68
N LYS A 24 -4.47 29.38 -20.18
CA LYS A 24 -4.25 28.09 -20.85
C LYS A 24 -5.59 27.38 -21.10
N ASN A 25 -5.76 26.83 -22.30
CA ASN A 25 -6.91 25.98 -22.61
C ASN A 25 -6.62 24.57 -22.07
N THR A 26 -7.38 24.14 -21.09
CA THR A 26 -7.31 22.78 -20.51
C THR A 26 -8.35 21.84 -21.10
N SER A 27 -9.28 22.37 -21.94
CA SER A 27 -10.24 21.54 -22.68
C SER A 27 -9.62 21.05 -23.99
N THR A 28 -9.98 19.87 -24.44
CA THR A 28 -9.59 19.34 -25.77
C THR A 28 -10.27 20.08 -26.93
N THR A 29 -11.34 20.88 -26.65
CA THR A 29 -12.04 21.67 -27.62
C THR A 29 -11.35 23.01 -27.80
N SER A 30 -11.15 23.42 -29.05
CA SER A 30 -10.68 24.77 -29.40
C SER A 30 -11.70 25.83 -28.91
N ARG A 31 -11.20 27.00 -28.60
CA ARG A 31 -12.02 28.13 -28.18
C ARG A 31 -11.58 29.40 -28.87
N SER A 32 -12.53 30.34 -29.03
CA SER A 32 -12.30 31.57 -29.70
C SER A 32 -12.92 32.71 -28.89
N GLN A 33 -12.26 33.88 -28.89
CA GLN A 33 -12.76 35.11 -28.26
C GLN A 33 -12.36 36.27 -29.11
N SER A 34 -13.33 37.17 -29.38
CA SER A 34 -13.10 38.37 -30.17
C SER A 34 -13.14 39.63 -29.33
N PHE A 35 -12.29 40.59 -29.68
CA PHE A 35 -12.22 41.95 -29.12
C PHE A 35 -12.41 42.94 -30.24
N THR A 36 -13.22 43.96 -30.01
CA THR A 36 -13.39 45.06 -30.96
C THR A 36 -12.63 46.28 -30.46
N ILE A 37 -11.72 46.79 -31.25
CA ILE A 37 -10.99 48.01 -31.03
C ILE A 37 -11.72 49.10 -31.79
N VAL A 38 -12.02 50.24 -31.13
CA VAL A 38 -12.71 51.38 -31.72
C VAL A 38 -11.79 52.60 -31.66
N SER A 39 -11.52 53.22 -32.80
CA SER A 39 -10.76 54.49 -32.85
C SER A 39 -11.63 55.66 -32.39
N GLY A 40 -11.01 56.79 -32.04
CA GLY A 40 -11.71 58.04 -31.74
C GLY A 40 -12.54 58.61 -32.91
N THR A 41 -12.27 58.14 -34.12
CA THR A 41 -13.05 58.48 -35.34
C THR A 41 -14.14 57.46 -35.66
N GLY A 42 -14.39 56.48 -34.75
CA GLY A 42 -15.43 55.48 -34.91
C GLY A 42 -15.06 54.27 -35.76
N ILE A 43 -13.83 54.16 -36.25
CA ILE A 43 -13.38 53.01 -37.02
C ILE A 43 -13.27 51.81 -36.07
N ARG A 44 -13.88 50.69 -36.45
CA ARG A 44 -13.89 49.46 -35.70
C ARG A 44 -13.00 48.38 -36.34
N ARG A 45 -12.20 47.67 -35.54
CA ARG A 45 -11.43 46.54 -35.95
C ARG A 45 -11.64 45.41 -34.94
N THR A 46 -11.91 44.18 -35.41
CA THR A 46 -12.09 43.00 -34.58
C THR A 46 -10.80 42.17 -34.63
N ILE A 47 -10.30 41.83 -33.46
CA ILE A 47 -9.21 40.88 -33.27
C ILE A 47 -9.82 39.61 -32.69
N THR A 48 -9.64 38.50 -33.36
CA THR A 48 -10.07 37.19 -32.86
C THR A 48 -8.86 36.42 -32.37
N VAL A 49 -8.92 35.99 -31.12
CA VAL A 49 -7.93 35.08 -30.51
C VAL A 49 -8.49 33.69 -30.57
N ASN A 50 -7.87 32.85 -31.35
CA ASN A 50 -8.16 31.41 -31.41
C ASN A 50 -7.15 30.67 -30.55
N GLN A 51 -7.61 29.76 -29.73
CA GLN A 51 -6.78 28.89 -28.92
C GLN A 51 -7.19 27.45 -29.18
N GLU A 52 -6.25 26.67 -29.63
CA GLU A 52 -6.46 25.23 -29.82
C GLU A 52 -6.80 24.54 -28.49
N GLY A 53 -7.51 23.43 -28.57
CA GLY A 53 -7.73 22.57 -27.45
C GLY A 53 -6.43 21.97 -26.93
N ALA A 54 -6.41 21.58 -25.69
CA ALA A 54 -5.35 20.73 -25.17
C ALA A 54 -5.26 19.46 -26.00
N LYS A 55 -4.07 19.01 -26.30
CA LYS A 55 -3.92 17.71 -26.96
C LYS A 55 -4.49 16.63 -26.06
N SER A 56 -5.30 15.75 -26.64
CA SER A 56 -5.66 14.48 -26.02
C SER A 56 -4.41 13.60 -26.04
N LEU A 57 -3.89 13.29 -24.87
CA LEU A 57 -2.69 12.47 -24.73
C LEU A 57 -3.08 11.18 -24.01
N PRO A 58 -3.38 10.10 -24.77
CA PRO A 58 -3.70 8.81 -24.19
C PRO A 58 -2.51 8.24 -23.43
N LEU A 59 -2.78 7.41 -22.43
CA LEU A 59 -1.74 6.65 -21.75
C LEU A 59 -1.06 5.71 -22.74
N GLU A 60 0.25 5.61 -22.65
CA GLU A 60 1.07 4.64 -23.38
C GLU A 60 1.96 3.89 -22.41
N TRP A 61 1.80 2.58 -22.32
CA TRP A 61 2.74 1.70 -21.65
C TRP A 61 3.92 1.44 -22.57
N LEU A 62 5.15 1.78 -22.12
CA LEU A 62 6.37 1.56 -22.87
C LEU A 62 6.93 0.14 -22.66
N ILE A 63 6.43 -0.57 -21.65
CA ILE A 63 6.69 -1.99 -21.38
C ILE A 63 5.33 -2.68 -21.37
N ASN A 64 5.09 -3.59 -22.30
CA ASN A 64 3.84 -4.35 -22.43
C ASN A 64 4.14 -5.69 -23.14
N PRO A 65 3.89 -6.85 -22.50
CA PRO A 65 3.45 -7.02 -21.12
C PRO A 65 4.55 -6.69 -20.08
N ILE A 66 4.16 -6.53 -18.82
CA ILE A 66 5.12 -6.47 -17.71
C ILE A 66 5.77 -7.86 -17.58
N PRO A 67 7.12 -7.94 -17.40
CA PRO A 67 7.80 -9.22 -17.23
C PRO A 67 7.21 -10.03 -16.09
N SER A 68 6.91 -11.30 -16.34
CA SER A 68 6.32 -12.23 -15.37
C SER A 68 7.13 -12.33 -14.07
N LYS A 69 6.43 -12.62 -12.98
CA LYS A 69 7.02 -12.78 -11.65
C LYS A 69 6.49 -14.01 -10.95
N ASN A 70 7.34 -14.56 -10.07
CA ASN A 70 7.05 -15.77 -9.33
C ASN A 70 7.13 -15.51 -7.84
N PHE A 71 6.10 -15.94 -7.11
CA PHE A 71 6.14 -16.11 -5.67
C PHE A 71 6.67 -17.51 -5.37
N LYS A 72 7.84 -17.58 -4.78
CA LYS A 72 8.48 -18.81 -4.30
C LYS A 72 8.57 -18.78 -2.78
N ARG A 73 9.01 -19.85 -2.16
CA ARG A 73 9.20 -19.93 -0.70
C ARG A 73 9.92 -18.69 -0.16
N GLY A 74 9.33 -18.05 0.84
CA GLY A 74 9.86 -16.83 1.44
C GLY A 74 9.66 -15.54 0.64
N THR A 75 9.03 -15.60 -0.54
CA THR A 75 8.70 -14.41 -1.33
C THR A 75 7.35 -13.86 -0.89
N ILE A 76 7.34 -12.71 -0.23
CA ILE A 76 6.12 -12.02 0.21
C ILE A 76 5.68 -10.92 -0.75
N SER A 77 6.58 -10.44 -1.60
CA SER A 77 6.27 -9.43 -2.61
C SER A 77 7.17 -9.54 -3.83
N VAL A 78 6.64 -9.13 -4.98
CA VAL A 78 7.39 -9.01 -6.24
C VAL A 78 7.22 -7.63 -6.82
N SER A 79 8.25 -7.11 -7.49
CA SER A 79 8.21 -5.78 -8.07
C SER A 79 8.64 -5.78 -9.52
N ALA A 80 8.09 -4.83 -10.28
CA ALA A 80 8.49 -4.54 -11.64
C ALA A 80 8.69 -3.03 -11.82
N VAL A 81 9.71 -2.66 -12.61
CA VAL A 81 9.90 -1.28 -13.05
C VAL A 81 9.16 -1.12 -14.37
N VAL A 82 8.30 -0.11 -14.43
CA VAL A 82 7.49 0.22 -15.59
C VAL A 82 7.79 1.63 -16.08
N SER A 83 7.55 1.85 -17.37
CA SER A 83 7.63 3.18 -17.98
C SER A 83 6.35 3.47 -18.74
N LEU A 84 5.81 4.67 -18.51
CA LEU A 84 4.54 5.11 -19.07
C LEU A 84 4.68 6.53 -19.64
N LYS A 85 3.86 6.87 -20.62
CA LYS A 85 3.67 8.27 -21.05
C LYS A 85 2.29 8.78 -20.69
N ASN A 86 2.22 10.11 -20.54
CA ASN A 86 0.98 10.85 -20.40
C ASN A 86 0.17 10.51 -19.12
N VAL A 87 0.87 10.33 -18.02
CA VAL A 87 0.28 10.13 -16.68
C VAL A 87 -0.14 11.48 -16.09
N PRO A 88 -1.42 11.70 -15.75
CA PRO A 88 -1.88 12.97 -15.18
C PRO A 88 -1.31 13.19 -13.77
N ASN A 89 -0.92 14.41 -13.48
CA ASN A 89 -0.45 14.85 -12.15
C ASN A 89 0.72 14.02 -11.56
N ALA A 90 1.50 13.36 -12.43
CA ALA A 90 2.63 12.55 -11.99
C ALA A 90 3.67 13.38 -11.22
N GLN A 91 4.11 12.88 -10.07
CA GLN A 91 5.12 13.51 -9.21
C GLN A 91 6.06 12.45 -8.63
N PHE A 92 7.35 12.77 -8.57
CA PHE A 92 8.35 11.93 -7.90
C PHE A 92 7.94 11.55 -6.48
N GLY A 93 8.13 10.30 -6.11
CA GLY A 93 7.83 9.76 -4.77
C GLY A 93 6.33 9.59 -4.47
N LYS A 94 5.43 9.88 -5.42
CA LYS A 94 3.99 9.63 -5.27
C LYS A 94 3.58 8.33 -5.94
N PRO A 95 2.48 7.70 -5.50
CA PRO A 95 1.95 6.51 -6.18
C PRO A 95 1.31 6.88 -7.52
N LEU A 96 1.24 5.90 -8.43
CA LEU A 96 0.32 5.92 -9.56
C LEU A 96 -1.11 5.68 -9.06
N SER A 97 -2.09 6.29 -9.72
CA SER A 97 -3.49 5.91 -9.53
C SER A 97 -3.78 4.65 -10.33
N LEU A 98 -3.76 3.51 -9.66
CA LEU A 98 -3.92 2.19 -10.27
C LEU A 98 -5.36 1.68 -10.13
N THR A 99 -5.84 1.01 -11.18
CA THR A 99 -6.93 0.03 -11.11
C THR A 99 -6.38 -1.34 -11.44
N ASN A 100 -6.96 -2.39 -10.93
CA ASN A 100 -6.49 -3.75 -11.17
C ASN A 100 -7.64 -4.76 -11.14
N SER A 101 -7.46 -5.86 -11.86
CA SER A 101 -8.36 -7.00 -11.81
C SER A 101 -7.64 -8.26 -12.26
N ILE A 102 -8.02 -9.41 -11.71
CA ILE A 102 -7.63 -10.73 -12.21
C ILE A 102 -8.68 -11.17 -13.22
N TYR A 103 -8.27 -11.58 -14.42
CA TYR A 103 -9.20 -12.02 -15.44
C TYR A 103 -8.87 -13.40 -16.05
N SER A 104 -7.68 -13.92 -15.80
CA SER A 104 -7.24 -15.23 -16.26
C SER A 104 -6.57 -15.98 -15.13
N VAL A 105 -6.88 -17.25 -14.99
CA VAL A 105 -6.34 -18.16 -13.97
C VAL A 105 -5.92 -19.46 -14.63
N ASN A 106 -4.69 -19.89 -14.42
CA ASN A 106 -4.09 -21.09 -15.02
C ASN A 106 -4.23 -21.17 -16.54
N GLY A 107 -4.19 -20.01 -17.22
CA GLY A 107 -4.29 -19.91 -18.67
C GLY A 107 -5.72 -19.95 -19.21
N GLU A 108 -6.74 -20.06 -18.35
CA GLU A 108 -8.13 -19.97 -18.74
C GLU A 108 -8.68 -18.58 -18.45
N GLU A 109 -9.28 -17.92 -19.44
CA GLU A 109 -10.00 -16.67 -19.22
C GLU A 109 -11.26 -16.96 -18.41
N SER A 110 -11.38 -16.35 -17.23
CA SER A 110 -12.62 -16.35 -16.50
C SER A 110 -13.57 -15.34 -17.16
N GLY A 111 -14.82 -15.68 -17.36
CA GLY A 111 -15.83 -14.71 -17.82
C GLY A 111 -16.11 -13.60 -16.82
N GLU A 112 -15.46 -13.61 -15.66
CA GLU A 112 -15.58 -12.67 -14.55
C GLU A 112 -14.20 -12.08 -14.22
N THR A 113 -14.20 -10.85 -13.71
CA THR A 113 -13.00 -10.20 -13.20
C THR A 113 -13.05 -10.15 -11.67
N TYR A 114 -11.93 -10.43 -11.02
CA TYR A 114 -11.83 -10.45 -9.56
C TYR A 114 -10.93 -9.33 -9.07
N ASP A 115 -11.30 -8.73 -7.94
CA ASP A 115 -10.43 -7.80 -7.22
C ASP A 115 -9.29 -8.59 -6.56
N ILE A 116 -8.04 -8.15 -6.77
CA ILE A 116 -6.87 -8.82 -6.21
C ILE A 116 -6.88 -8.87 -4.69
N THR A 117 -7.53 -7.93 -4.02
CA THR A 117 -7.63 -7.91 -2.55
C THR A 117 -8.44 -9.07 -2.01
N THR A 118 -9.46 -9.54 -2.74
CA THR A 118 -10.24 -10.73 -2.36
C THR A 118 -9.41 -12.01 -2.46
N TRP A 119 -8.35 -11.99 -3.29
CA TRP A 119 -7.40 -13.07 -3.47
C TRP A 119 -6.19 -12.96 -2.54
N GLY A 120 -6.22 -12.04 -1.58
CA GLY A 120 -5.16 -11.88 -0.59
C GLY A 120 -3.94 -11.13 -1.05
N PHE A 121 -4.03 -10.38 -2.17
CA PHE A 121 -2.93 -9.54 -2.64
C PHE A 121 -3.23 -8.05 -2.44
N SER A 122 -2.18 -7.26 -2.35
CA SER A 122 -2.24 -5.82 -2.50
C SER A 122 -1.30 -5.32 -3.59
N LEU A 123 -1.67 -4.19 -4.22
CA LEU A 123 -0.88 -3.55 -5.26
C LEU A 123 -0.50 -2.14 -4.82
N SER A 124 0.77 -1.84 -4.88
CA SER A 124 1.31 -0.52 -4.59
C SER A 124 2.23 -0.03 -5.71
N SER A 125 2.51 1.26 -5.75
CA SER A 125 3.45 1.82 -6.72
C SER A 125 4.14 3.05 -6.18
N THR A 126 5.33 3.36 -6.74
CA THR A 126 6.07 4.57 -6.44
C THR A 126 6.70 5.12 -7.71
N ILE A 127 6.47 6.38 -8.01
CA ILE A 127 7.05 7.08 -9.15
C ILE A 127 8.52 7.41 -8.86
N ALA A 128 9.43 6.84 -9.63
CA ALA A 128 10.87 7.03 -9.52
C ALA A 128 11.39 8.22 -10.34
N SER A 129 10.72 8.57 -11.44
CA SER A 129 11.08 9.74 -12.23
C SER A 129 9.92 10.26 -13.06
N VAL A 130 9.94 11.56 -13.36
CA VAL A 130 9.00 12.23 -14.26
C VAL A 130 9.79 13.16 -15.16
N GLN A 131 9.64 13.00 -16.48
CA GLN A 131 10.24 13.87 -17.50
C GLN A 131 9.13 14.52 -18.31
N THR A 132 9.20 15.85 -18.50
CA THR A 132 8.26 16.57 -19.35
C THR A 132 8.68 16.41 -20.81
N ASN A 133 7.74 16.05 -21.68
CA ASN A 133 7.95 15.89 -23.10
C ASN A 133 7.66 17.18 -23.86
N ALA A 134 8.23 17.33 -25.05
CA ALA A 134 8.05 18.52 -25.90
C ALA A 134 6.60 18.72 -26.37
N ASP A 135 5.80 17.67 -26.43
CA ASP A 135 4.38 17.69 -26.80
C ASP A 135 3.43 18.12 -25.65
N GLY A 136 3.99 18.37 -24.47
CA GLY A 136 3.26 18.73 -23.25
C GLY A 136 2.80 17.55 -22.41
N GLY A 137 3.10 16.30 -22.82
CA GLY A 137 2.96 15.09 -22.03
C GLY A 137 4.13 14.88 -21.07
N ASN A 138 4.20 13.71 -20.49
CA ASN A 138 5.31 13.28 -19.66
C ASN A 138 5.71 11.83 -19.96
N THR A 139 6.92 11.47 -19.54
CA THR A 139 7.38 10.09 -19.42
C THR A 139 7.66 9.83 -17.94
N VAL A 140 7.06 8.78 -17.42
CA VAL A 140 7.11 8.40 -16.00
C VAL A 140 7.75 7.04 -15.90
N THR A 141 8.74 6.90 -15.00
CA THR A 141 9.24 5.60 -14.57
C THR A 141 8.73 5.35 -13.15
N ALA A 142 8.15 4.19 -12.91
CA ALA A 142 7.61 3.80 -11.61
C ALA A 142 7.96 2.35 -11.29
N SER A 143 8.02 2.04 -10.00
CA SER A 143 8.00 0.67 -9.51
C SER A 143 6.56 0.30 -9.13
N ILE A 144 6.11 -0.85 -9.56
CA ILE A 144 4.84 -1.47 -9.14
C ILE A 144 5.21 -2.70 -8.32
N THR A 145 4.60 -2.83 -7.14
CA THR A 145 4.84 -3.95 -6.22
C THR A 145 3.52 -4.66 -5.93
N LEU A 146 3.50 -5.96 -6.15
CA LEU A 146 2.43 -6.87 -5.77
C LEU A 146 2.88 -7.63 -4.53
N SER A 147 2.11 -7.56 -3.44
CA SER A 147 2.36 -8.26 -2.18
C SER A 147 1.31 -9.33 -1.97
N LEU A 148 1.72 -10.50 -1.50
CA LEU A 148 0.85 -11.57 -1.06
C LEU A 148 0.63 -11.41 0.45
N ASP A 149 -0.44 -10.74 0.85
CA ASP A 149 -0.70 -10.37 2.24
C ASP A 149 -1.41 -11.50 3.00
N ARG A 150 -2.31 -12.22 2.31
CA ARG A 150 -3.12 -13.29 2.89
C ARG A 150 -3.04 -14.57 2.05
N PRO A 151 -2.04 -15.44 2.25
CA PRO A 151 -1.86 -16.67 1.49
C PRO A 151 -3.08 -17.59 1.50
N GLN A 152 -3.76 -17.71 2.64
CA GLN A 152 -4.95 -18.55 2.79
C GLN A 152 -6.14 -18.05 1.95
N ALA A 153 -6.26 -16.73 1.78
CA ALA A 153 -7.30 -16.16 0.91
C ALA A 153 -7.02 -16.53 -0.56
N TYR A 154 -5.76 -16.53 -0.99
CA TYR A 154 -5.36 -16.98 -2.31
C TYR A 154 -5.65 -18.46 -2.50
N GLU A 155 -5.24 -19.31 -1.57
CA GLU A 155 -5.48 -20.75 -1.61
C GLU A 155 -6.97 -21.08 -1.69
N ALA A 156 -7.80 -20.41 -0.90
CA ALA A 156 -9.24 -20.55 -0.96
C ALA A 156 -9.84 -20.07 -2.29
N ALA A 157 -9.30 -19.03 -2.89
CA ALA A 157 -9.79 -18.46 -4.15
C ALA A 157 -9.51 -19.37 -5.36
N ILE A 158 -8.34 -20.02 -5.40
CA ILE A 158 -7.97 -20.91 -6.53
C ILE A 158 -8.55 -22.31 -6.39
N GLY A 159 -8.87 -22.78 -5.16
CA GLY A 159 -9.40 -24.12 -4.86
C GLY A 159 -8.44 -25.27 -5.15
N ASP A 160 -8.86 -26.51 -4.85
CA ASP A 160 -8.02 -27.71 -4.87
C ASP A 160 -7.55 -28.17 -6.26
N THR A 161 -8.16 -27.69 -7.34
CA THR A 161 -7.94 -28.18 -8.70
C THR A 161 -6.97 -27.33 -9.52
N ALA A 162 -6.43 -26.30 -8.95
CA ALA A 162 -5.77 -25.22 -9.68
C ALA A 162 -4.25 -25.35 -9.82
N TYR A 163 -3.63 -26.38 -9.23
CA TYR A 163 -2.17 -26.50 -9.27
C TYR A 163 -1.69 -27.33 -10.45
N SER A 164 -0.85 -26.72 -11.28
CA SER A 164 0.06 -27.42 -12.20
C SER A 164 1.35 -27.75 -11.48
N THR A 165 2.21 -28.61 -12.06
CA THR A 165 3.49 -28.96 -11.44
C THR A 165 4.62 -28.81 -12.44
N ASP A 166 5.71 -28.18 -12.03
CA ASP A 166 6.97 -28.11 -12.77
C ASP A 166 8.17 -28.58 -11.92
N GLU A 167 9.39 -28.28 -12.34
CA GLU A 167 10.63 -28.65 -11.64
C GLU A 167 10.78 -28.00 -10.24
N TYR A 168 10.04 -26.91 -9.98
CA TYR A 168 10.03 -26.19 -8.69
C TYR A 168 8.83 -26.57 -7.81
N GLY A 169 7.98 -27.49 -8.26
CA GLY A 169 6.84 -27.99 -7.49
C GLY A 169 5.47 -27.52 -8.00
N PRO A 170 4.41 -27.75 -7.20
CA PRO A 170 3.07 -27.31 -7.56
C PRO A 170 2.96 -25.78 -7.61
N TYR A 171 2.30 -25.26 -8.63
CA TYR A 171 2.05 -23.82 -8.81
C TYR A 171 0.68 -23.55 -9.44
N SER A 172 0.22 -22.35 -9.26
CA SER A 172 -0.88 -21.75 -10.02
C SER A 172 -0.44 -20.42 -10.63
N SER A 173 -1.09 -20.00 -11.69
CA SER A 173 -0.78 -18.73 -12.34
C SER A 173 -2.04 -17.91 -12.55
N PHE A 174 -1.90 -16.58 -12.57
CA PHE A 174 -2.97 -15.67 -12.90
C PHE A 174 -2.42 -14.43 -13.60
N ILE A 175 -3.29 -13.73 -14.34
CA ILE A 175 -2.95 -12.47 -14.98
C ILE A 175 -3.65 -11.34 -14.27
N VAL A 176 -2.87 -10.37 -13.80
CA VAL A 176 -3.37 -9.09 -13.28
C VAL A 176 -3.37 -8.08 -14.42
N SER A 177 -4.54 -7.58 -14.77
CA SER A 177 -4.66 -6.41 -15.64
C SER A 177 -4.57 -5.15 -14.81
N ILE A 178 -3.56 -4.32 -15.07
CA ILE A 178 -3.30 -3.08 -14.35
C ILE A 178 -3.65 -1.92 -15.25
N GLY A 179 -4.56 -1.05 -14.78
CA GLY A 179 -4.99 0.15 -15.47
C GLY A 179 -4.46 1.42 -14.86
N VAL A 180 -4.03 2.36 -15.69
CA VAL A 180 -3.67 3.73 -15.30
C VAL A 180 -4.42 4.70 -16.19
N GLN A 181 -4.98 5.76 -15.60
CA GLN A 181 -5.66 6.79 -16.37
C GLN A 181 -4.67 7.69 -17.09
N GLY A 182 -4.90 7.94 -18.38
CA GLY A 182 -4.13 8.88 -19.19
C GLY A 182 -4.56 10.33 -19.01
N MET A 183 -3.79 11.26 -19.59
CA MET A 183 -4.14 12.69 -19.61
C MET A 183 -5.40 12.99 -20.44
N ASP A 184 -5.84 12.06 -21.28
CA ASP A 184 -7.10 12.11 -22.04
C ASP A 184 -8.31 11.66 -21.21
N GLY A 185 -8.09 11.14 -20.00
CA GLY A 185 -9.12 10.64 -19.08
C GLY A 185 -9.48 9.17 -19.28
N ASN A 186 -8.96 8.51 -20.32
CA ASN A 186 -9.17 7.09 -20.56
C ASN A 186 -8.13 6.23 -19.83
N TYR A 187 -8.49 4.98 -19.53
CA TYR A 187 -7.54 4.03 -18.96
C TYR A 187 -6.76 3.29 -20.05
N GLY A 188 -5.45 3.19 -19.86
CA GLY A 188 -4.60 2.25 -20.58
C GLY A 188 -4.25 1.08 -19.68
N TYR A 189 -4.33 -0.14 -20.19
CA TYR A 189 -4.12 -1.37 -19.42
C TYR A 189 -2.86 -2.09 -19.87
N VAL A 190 -2.26 -2.82 -18.94
CA VAL A 190 -1.15 -3.73 -19.18
C VAL A 190 -1.35 -4.99 -18.35
N ASP A 191 -0.91 -6.11 -18.88
CA ASP A 191 -1.01 -7.40 -18.22
C ASP A 191 0.29 -7.75 -17.51
N TRP A 192 0.16 -8.39 -16.36
CA TRP A 192 1.25 -8.90 -15.54
C TRP A 192 0.98 -10.35 -15.16
N ASP A 193 1.76 -11.25 -15.72
CA ASP A 193 1.68 -12.68 -15.43
C ASP A 193 2.35 -12.98 -14.08
N ILE A 194 1.60 -13.61 -13.20
CA ILE A 194 2.04 -13.98 -11.86
C ILE A 194 1.92 -15.50 -11.69
N THR A 195 2.99 -16.12 -11.23
CA THR A 195 3.02 -17.53 -10.82
C THR A 195 3.20 -17.59 -9.31
N VAL A 196 2.38 -18.39 -8.64
CA VAL A 196 2.47 -18.62 -7.20
C VAL A 196 2.72 -20.11 -6.95
N TYR A 197 3.88 -20.45 -6.44
CA TYR A 197 4.21 -21.80 -6.02
C TYR A 197 3.54 -22.10 -4.68
N GLN A 198 3.09 -23.33 -4.50
CA GLN A 198 2.44 -23.76 -3.26
C GLN A 198 3.34 -23.53 -2.04
N GLU A 199 4.66 -23.70 -2.20
CA GLU A 199 5.63 -23.41 -1.14
C GLU A 199 5.67 -21.94 -0.69
N ALA A 200 5.22 -20.99 -1.55
CA ALA A 200 5.11 -19.58 -1.17
C ALA A 200 3.92 -19.30 -0.24
N LEU A 201 2.93 -20.20 -0.26
CA LEU A 201 1.75 -20.09 0.61
C LEU A 201 2.07 -20.58 2.02
N ASN A 202 3.04 -21.48 2.14
CA ASN A 202 3.57 -21.89 3.42
C ASN A 202 4.54 -20.80 3.90
N ARG A 203 4.01 -19.76 4.52
CA ARG A 203 4.85 -18.78 5.20
C ARG A 203 5.56 -19.48 6.34
N VAL A 204 6.83 -19.78 6.16
CA VAL A 204 7.73 -19.97 7.28
C VAL A 204 8.09 -18.58 7.79
N THR A 205 7.12 -17.87 8.30
CA THR A 205 7.38 -16.80 9.23
C THR A 205 7.62 -17.50 10.55
N SER A 206 8.85 -17.54 10.97
CA SER A 206 9.15 -17.87 12.35
C SER A 206 8.61 -16.72 13.17
N GLY A 207 7.40 -16.86 13.69
CA GLY A 207 6.90 -15.94 14.70
C GLY A 207 7.94 -15.82 15.81
N GLU A 208 8.04 -14.71 16.43
CA GLU A 208 8.93 -14.46 17.55
C GLU A 208 8.18 -13.67 18.63
N ILE A 209 8.33 -14.10 19.87
CA ILE A 209 7.93 -13.33 21.05
C ILE A 209 9.11 -13.27 21.97
N THR A 210 9.47 -12.07 22.41
CA THR A 210 10.55 -11.84 23.37
C THR A 210 10.08 -11.00 24.54
N LEU A 211 10.71 -11.19 25.70
CA LEU A 211 10.48 -10.44 26.93
C LEU A 211 11.73 -9.67 27.34
N SER A 212 11.54 -8.47 27.87
CA SER A 212 12.60 -7.68 28.48
C SER A 212 12.08 -6.94 29.72
N PRO A 213 12.67 -7.17 30.89
CA PRO A 213 13.66 -8.20 31.20
C PRO A 213 13.04 -9.61 31.16
N GLU A 214 13.84 -10.66 30.97
CA GLU A 214 13.39 -12.04 31.13
C GLU A 214 13.18 -12.39 32.62
N VAL A 215 13.97 -11.80 33.49
CA VAL A 215 13.86 -11.90 34.94
C VAL A 215 13.69 -10.52 35.53
N GLY A 216 12.53 -10.25 36.11
CA GLY A 216 12.25 -9.04 36.87
C GLY A 216 12.54 -9.22 38.36
N SER A 217 12.64 -8.11 39.09
CA SER A 217 12.77 -8.13 40.57
C SER A 217 11.88 -7.04 41.16
N MET A 218 11.19 -7.36 42.25
CA MET A 218 10.34 -6.43 42.99
C MET A 218 10.30 -6.76 44.48
N GLY A 219 9.90 -5.80 45.28
CA GLY A 219 9.62 -6.02 46.72
C GLY A 219 8.21 -6.55 46.93
N ILE A 220 7.86 -6.86 48.23
CA ILE A 220 6.49 -7.11 48.64
C ILE A 220 5.69 -5.79 48.54
N GLU A 221 4.45 -5.85 48.10
CA GLU A 221 3.57 -4.70 47.80
C GLU A 221 4.14 -3.75 46.73
N ASP A 222 4.90 -4.31 45.77
CA ASP A 222 5.53 -3.58 44.70
C ASP A 222 5.12 -4.17 43.33
N SER A 223 5.65 -3.63 42.24
CA SER A 223 5.35 -4.09 40.87
C SER A 223 6.60 -4.07 40.00
N CYS A 224 6.57 -4.95 38.98
CA CYS A 224 7.61 -5.03 37.95
C CYS A 224 6.98 -4.98 36.56
N THR A 225 7.55 -4.17 35.68
CA THR A 225 7.10 -4.02 34.30
C THR A 225 7.94 -4.85 33.35
N PHE A 226 7.29 -5.50 32.40
CA PHE A 226 7.90 -6.28 31.33
C PHE A 226 7.48 -5.72 29.98
N ASP A 227 8.43 -5.63 29.07
CA ASP A 227 8.19 -5.26 27.68
C ASP A 227 8.15 -6.53 26.81
N VAL A 228 7.10 -6.66 26.02
CA VAL A 228 6.94 -7.72 25.02
C VAL A 228 7.23 -7.14 23.66
N THR A 229 8.10 -7.81 22.89
CA THR A 229 8.26 -7.55 21.47
C THR A 229 7.87 -8.80 20.70
N TYR A 230 7.11 -8.62 19.63
CA TYR A 230 6.63 -9.73 18.81
C TYR A 230 6.78 -9.40 17.32
N SER A 231 6.97 -10.43 16.50
CA SER A 231 6.98 -10.35 15.06
C SER A 231 6.25 -11.54 14.45
N ASP A 232 5.49 -11.29 13.38
CA ASP A 232 4.70 -12.31 12.65
C ASP A 232 3.74 -13.12 13.55
N ILE A 233 3.21 -12.49 14.59
CA ILE A 233 2.23 -13.07 15.51
C ILE A 233 0.86 -12.41 15.28
N ILE A 234 -0.22 -13.17 15.38
CA ILE A 234 -1.59 -12.66 15.36
C ILE A 234 -1.88 -12.01 16.73
N PRO A 235 -2.08 -10.68 16.83
CA PRO A 235 -2.21 -10.00 18.09
C PRO A 235 -3.33 -10.53 19.01
N ASP A 236 -4.48 -10.93 18.44
CA ASP A 236 -5.61 -11.48 19.20
C ASP A 236 -5.29 -12.84 19.88
N THR A 237 -4.19 -13.50 19.50
CA THR A 237 -3.73 -14.76 20.09
C THR A 237 -2.70 -14.58 21.19
N ILE A 238 -2.30 -13.34 21.48
CA ILE A 238 -1.31 -13.08 22.52
C ILE A 238 -1.97 -13.20 23.90
N HIS A 239 -1.47 -14.15 24.71
CA HIS A 239 -1.99 -14.48 26.02
C HIS A 239 -0.88 -14.53 27.08
N PHE A 240 -1.24 -14.11 28.27
CA PHE A 240 -0.44 -14.33 29.48
C PHE A 240 -0.83 -15.68 30.08
N VAL A 241 0.17 -16.50 30.43
CA VAL A 241 0.00 -17.82 31.03
C VAL A 241 0.80 -17.84 32.35
N PRO A 242 0.16 -17.77 33.51
CA PRO A 242 0.85 -17.84 34.80
C PRO A 242 1.55 -19.21 34.94
N GLY A 243 2.69 -19.23 35.60
CA GLY A 243 3.34 -20.47 35.99
C GLY A 243 2.75 -21.04 37.31
N PRO A 244 3.12 -22.28 37.68
CA PRO A 244 2.55 -22.96 38.85
C PRO A 244 2.71 -22.20 40.16
N GLU A 245 3.82 -21.50 40.35
CA GLU A 245 4.10 -20.73 41.57
C GLU A 245 3.13 -19.55 41.66
N MET A 246 2.88 -18.87 40.52
CA MET A 246 1.99 -17.73 40.45
C MET A 246 0.52 -18.17 40.63
N GLU A 247 0.10 -19.29 40.02
CA GLU A 247 -1.24 -19.87 40.19
C GLU A 247 -1.51 -20.28 41.65
N ASN A 248 -0.50 -20.89 42.28
CA ASN A 248 -0.61 -21.36 43.69
C ASN A 248 -0.47 -20.24 44.72
N SER A 249 -0.11 -19.02 44.31
CA SER A 249 0.05 -17.88 45.22
C SER A 249 -1.27 -17.34 45.76
N GLU A 250 -2.43 -17.91 45.36
CA GLU A 250 -3.78 -17.49 45.76
C GLU A 250 -4.03 -15.98 45.52
N GLY A 251 -3.34 -15.39 44.53
CA GLY A 251 -3.45 -13.97 44.20
C GLY A 251 -2.46 -13.06 44.95
N ALA A 252 -1.49 -13.63 45.67
CA ALA A 252 -0.42 -12.86 46.29
C ALA A 252 0.49 -12.21 45.27
N VAL A 253 0.69 -12.87 44.11
CA VAL A 253 1.36 -12.32 42.92
C VAL A 253 0.42 -12.44 41.71
N TYR A 254 0.16 -11.34 41.04
CA TYR A 254 -0.88 -11.28 40.02
C TYR A 254 -0.51 -10.36 38.85
N LEU A 255 -1.16 -10.56 37.69
CA LEU A 255 -1.11 -9.69 36.54
C LEU A 255 -1.93 -8.43 36.84
N ASP A 256 -1.27 -7.28 36.98
CA ASP A 256 -1.91 -6.01 37.32
C ASP A 256 -2.39 -5.26 36.05
N THR A 257 -1.53 -5.12 35.05
CA THR A 257 -1.91 -4.51 33.78
C THR A 257 -1.64 -5.46 32.64
N TRP A 258 -2.61 -5.56 31.73
CA TRP A 258 -2.49 -6.36 30.51
C TRP A 258 -3.29 -5.74 29.39
N THR A 259 -2.61 -5.12 28.45
CA THR A 259 -3.22 -4.45 27.28
C THR A 259 -2.49 -4.87 26.00
N PRO A 260 -2.63 -6.14 25.57
CA PRO A 260 -2.04 -6.56 24.32
C PRO A 260 -2.68 -5.81 23.14
N PRO A 261 -1.98 -5.64 22.04
CA PRO A 261 -2.59 -5.13 20.82
C PRO A 261 -3.68 -6.08 20.34
N SER A 262 -4.58 -5.58 19.49
CA SER A 262 -5.64 -6.38 18.88
C SER A 262 -5.46 -6.41 17.36
N GLY A 263 -5.86 -7.51 16.75
CA GLY A 263 -5.84 -7.71 15.29
C GLY A 263 -5.85 -9.19 14.95
N SER A 264 -6.52 -9.52 13.86
CA SER A 264 -6.65 -10.89 13.34
C SER A 264 -5.58 -11.27 12.32
N ASP A 265 -4.78 -10.31 11.86
CA ASP A 265 -3.71 -10.52 10.88
C ASP A 265 -2.35 -10.52 11.60
N PRO A 266 -1.35 -11.31 11.11
CA PRO A 266 0.00 -11.28 11.66
C PRO A 266 0.61 -9.88 11.64
N ALA A 267 1.19 -9.50 12.75
CA ALA A 267 1.77 -8.17 12.92
C ALA A 267 3.09 -8.24 13.71
N SER A 268 3.83 -7.14 13.70
CA SER A 268 5.01 -6.94 14.51
C SER A 268 4.81 -5.67 15.35
N GLY A 269 5.22 -5.72 16.61
CA GLY A 269 5.05 -4.60 17.51
C GLY A 269 5.61 -4.85 18.89
N SER A 270 5.21 -3.99 19.83
CA SER A 270 5.55 -4.13 21.25
C SER A 270 4.46 -3.57 22.14
N PHE A 271 4.36 -4.09 23.35
CA PHE A 271 3.53 -3.57 24.42
C PHE A 271 4.18 -3.91 25.76
N SER A 272 3.71 -3.28 26.83
CA SER A 272 4.20 -3.55 28.19
C SER A 272 3.07 -4.07 29.05
N PHE A 273 3.41 -4.87 30.07
CA PHE A 273 2.50 -5.31 31.12
C PHE A 273 3.19 -5.27 32.48
N THR A 274 2.41 -5.34 33.54
CA THR A 274 2.91 -5.23 34.90
C THR A 274 2.42 -6.41 35.74
N ILE A 275 3.36 -7.00 36.48
CA ILE A 275 3.04 -7.97 37.56
C ILE A 275 3.21 -7.24 38.87
N ALA A 276 2.28 -7.42 39.77
CA ALA A 276 2.29 -6.85 41.13
C ALA A 276 2.21 -7.92 42.20
N SER A 277 2.63 -7.56 43.42
CA SER A 277 2.52 -8.38 44.60
C SER A 277 1.76 -7.65 45.70
N ASN A 278 1.12 -8.41 46.59
CA ASN A 278 0.53 -7.88 47.81
C ASN A 278 1.32 -8.32 49.04
N SER A 279 0.83 -7.99 50.24
CA SER A 279 1.49 -8.30 51.52
C SER A 279 1.55 -9.81 51.88
N GLU A 280 0.89 -10.67 51.12
CA GLU A 280 0.87 -12.14 51.31
C GLU A 280 1.93 -12.85 50.42
N ALA A 281 2.60 -12.10 49.55
CA ALA A 281 3.63 -12.65 48.67
C ALA A 281 4.84 -13.14 49.47
N THR A 282 5.40 -14.28 49.04
CA THR A 282 6.59 -14.87 49.65
C THR A 282 7.83 -14.55 48.85
N THR A 283 8.98 -14.60 49.53
CA THR A 283 10.31 -14.38 48.90
C THR A 283 10.70 -15.59 48.05
N GLU A 284 10.22 -15.63 46.83
CA GLU A 284 10.51 -16.68 45.86
C GLU A 284 10.42 -16.15 44.40
N SER A 285 10.71 -17.01 43.41
CA SER A 285 10.60 -16.68 41.99
C SER A 285 9.27 -17.22 41.45
N TYR A 286 8.52 -16.36 40.76
CA TYR A 286 7.22 -16.64 40.16
C TYR A 286 7.37 -16.63 38.63
N SER A 287 7.20 -17.82 38.03
CA SER A 287 7.33 -17.97 36.59
C SER A 287 6.05 -17.64 35.86
N PHE A 288 6.17 -17.25 34.58
CA PHE A 288 5.08 -17.04 33.65
C PHE A 288 5.54 -17.19 32.20
N ASN A 289 4.56 -17.27 31.29
CA ASN A 289 4.82 -17.27 29.86
C ASN A 289 3.93 -16.22 29.18
N VAL A 290 4.43 -15.67 28.08
CA VAL A 290 3.64 -14.95 27.08
C VAL A 290 3.65 -15.79 25.81
N THR A 291 2.47 -16.13 25.33
CA THR A 291 2.30 -16.97 24.13
C THR A 291 1.55 -16.22 23.07
N GLY A 292 1.74 -16.63 21.81
CA GLY A 292 0.98 -16.11 20.67
C GLY A 292 1.19 -17.01 19.46
N ASP A 293 0.21 -17.04 18.57
CA ASP A 293 0.20 -17.92 17.42
C ASP A 293 0.54 -17.13 16.15
N ASP A 294 1.27 -17.77 15.23
CA ASP A 294 1.40 -17.29 13.87
C ASP A 294 0.16 -17.63 13.02
N VAL A 295 0.21 -17.26 11.75
CA VAL A 295 -0.88 -17.52 10.80
C VAL A 295 -1.08 -19.03 10.53
N GLU A 296 -0.10 -19.87 10.82
CA GLU A 296 -0.16 -21.32 10.64
C GLU A 296 -0.67 -22.04 11.90
N GLY A 297 -0.94 -21.29 12.98
CA GLY A 297 -1.35 -21.82 14.27
C GLY A 297 -0.19 -22.41 15.06
N THR A 298 1.05 -22.05 14.73
CA THR A 298 2.21 -22.42 15.55
C THR A 298 2.32 -21.47 16.71
N THR A 299 2.30 -22.02 17.95
CA THR A 299 2.43 -21.23 19.17
C THR A 299 3.89 -20.93 19.49
N TYR A 300 4.20 -19.65 19.65
CA TYR A 300 5.49 -19.16 20.13
C TYR A 300 5.36 -18.76 21.59
N THR A 301 6.44 -18.95 22.34
CA THR A 301 6.42 -18.72 23.80
C THR A 301 7.67 -17.97 24.22
N ALA A 302 7.48 -16.88 24.95
CA ALA A 302 8.52 -16.23 25.73
C ALA A 302 8.28 -16.51 27.22
N SER A 303 9.29 -17.06 27.89
CA SER A 303 9.23 -17.37 29.31
C SER A 303 9.87 -16.27 30.13
N GLY A 304 9.26 -15.92 31.24
CA GLY A 304 9.80 -14.95 32.20
C GLY A 304 9.56 -15.35 33.63
N SER A 305 10.21 -14.62 34.54
CA SER A 305 9.96 -14.75 35.96
C SER A 305 10.09 -13.39 36.66
N VAL A 306 9.47 -13.31 37.85
CA VAL A 306 9.68 -12.20 38.77
C VAL A 306 10.14 -12.73 40.13
N ASP A 307 11.26 -12.21 40.60
CA ASP A 307 11.84 -12.54 41.90
C ASP A 307 11.36 -11.53 42.92
N ILE A 308 10.76 -12.01 44.03
CA ILE A 308 10.39 -11.18 45.18
C ILE A 308 11.50 -11.25 46.20
N ALA A 309 12.07 -10.11 46.60
CA ALA A 309 13.18 -9.95 47.52
C ALA A 309 12.80 -9.30 48.84
#